data_915f58e089f04346ab3adf159e54066b
#
_entry.id   915f58e089f04346ab3adf159e54066b
#
_cell.length_a   1.000
_cell.length_b   1.000
_cell.length_c   1.000
_cell.angle_alpha   90.00
_cell.angle_beta   90.00
_cell.angle_gamma   90.00
#
_symmetry.space_group_name_H-M   'P 1'
#
loop_
_entity.id
_entity.type
_entity.pdbx_description
1 polymer ?
#
loop_
_entity_poly.entity_id
_entity_poly.type
_entity_poly.pdbx_seq_one_letter_code
_entity_poly.pdbx_strand_id
1 'polypeptide(L)'
;MSYPIEGVVKPTILVVDDTPDNLSLMRELLRKDYQEQLANGGERALKLAAMQPQPDLILLDIMMPVMDGYEVCRRLKADAATRDIPVVFLTAKADVEDEKRGLELGAVDYITKPISPPVVLARVKIHLALKAHADFLRDKSDFLEAEVSKRTREVLAIQDVTILAMATLAETRDLDTGNHIRR
;
A
#
# COMPACT_ATOMS: atom_id res chain seq x y z
N MET A 1 36.75 -1.79 -3.96
CA MET A 1 36.08 -1.23 -5.13
C MET A 1 34.59 -1.48 -4.94
N SER A 2 33.87 -0.45 -4.44
CA SER A 2 32.41 -0.54 -4.29
C SER A 2 31.79 -0.15 -5.62
N TYR A 3 31.12 -1.08 -6.27
CA TYR A 3 30.27 -0.77 -7.42
C TYR A 3 29.09 0.08 -6.94
N PRO A 4 28.80 1.23 -7.54
CA PRO A 4 27.54 1.92 -7.30
C PRO A 4 26.43 1.02 -7.84
N ILE A 5 25.52 0.61 -6.99
CA ILE A 5 24.27 -0.01 -7.41
C ILE A 5 23.42 1.12 -8.00
N GLU A 6 23.55 1.32 -9.31
CA GLU A 6 22.67 2.20 -10.06
C GLU A 6 21.25 1.65 -9.99
N GLY A 7 20.30 2.45 -9.46
CA GLY A 7 18.88 2.17 -9.58
C GLY A 7 18.08 1.91 -8.31
N VAL A 8 18.63 2.06 -7.12
CA VAL A 8 17.77 2.03 -5.90
C VAL A 8 17.04 3.36 -5.80
N VAL A 9 15.77 3.35 -6.20
CA VAL A 9 14.88 4.50 -5.99
C VAL A 9 14.75 4.72 -4.49
N LYS A 10 15.14 5.90 -4.01
CA LYS A 10 15.00 6.23 -2.59
C LYS A 10 13.51 6.33 -2.23
N PRO A 11 13.08 5.73 -1.11
CA PRO A 11 11.71 5.92 -0.64
C PRO A 11 11.39 7.41 -0.42
N THR A 12 10.17 7.78 -0.77
CA THR A 12 9.67 9.17 -0.63
C THR A 12 8.92 9.33 0.68
N ILE A 13 9.32 10.33 1.47
CA ILE A 13 8.68 10.66 2.74
C ILE A 13 8.04 12.04 2.64
N LEU A 14 6.74 12.11 2.91
CA LEU A 14 6.02 13.37 3.05
C LEU A 14 6.07 13.83 4.50
N VAL A 15 6.64 15.00 4.73
CA VAL A 15 6.65 15.66 6.05
C VAL A 15 5.64 16.80 6.03
N VAL A 16 4.77 16.80 7.03
CA VAL A 16 3.69 17.78 7.18
C VAL A 16 3.80 18.45 8.53
N ASP A 17 4.10 19.74 8.56
CA ASP A 17 4.20 20.56 9.76
C ASP A 17 4.00 22.02 9.35
N ASP A 18 3.28 22.82 10.12
CA ASP A 18 3.03 24.23 9.79
C ASP A 18 4.21 25.14 10.13
N THR A 19 5.18 24.63 10.88
CA THR A 19 6.37 25.36 11.35
C THR A 19 7.54 25.13 10.38
N PRO A 20 8.06 26.18 9.70
CA PRO A 20 9.16 26.06 8.75
C PRO A 20 10.45 25.47 9.32
N ASP A 21 10.74 25.75 10.59
CA ASP A 21 11.93 25.25 11.29
C ASP A 21 11.86 23.73 11.46
N ASN A 22 10.69 23.19 11.79
CA ASN A 22 10.47 21.75 11.88
C ASN A 22 10.65 21.07 10.52
N LEU A 23 10.08 21.66 9.45
CA LEU A 23 10.26 21.16 8.09
C LEU A 23 11.73 21.18 7.68
N SER A 24 12.47 22.22 8.01
CA SER A 24 13.89 22.33 7.70
C SER A 24 14.73 21.29 8.44
N LEU A 25 14.45 21.08 9.72
CA LEU A 25 15.09 20.04 10.53
C LEU A 25 14.84 18.64 9.95
N MET A 26 13.60 18.34 9.64
CA MET A 26 13.21 17.03 9.07
C MET A 26 13.83 16.80 7.70
N ARG A 27 13.88 17.83 6.87
CA ARG A 27 14.58 17.79 5.59
C ARG A 27 16.05 17.42 5.74
N GLU A 28 16.78 18.11 6.63
CA GLU A 28 18.19 17.80 6.88
C GLU A 28 18.41 16.38 7.36
N LEU A 29 17.51 15.90 8.22
CA LEU A 29 17.56 14.56 8.76
C LEU A 29 17.35 13.46 7.71
N LEU A 30 16.39 13.68 6.78
CA LEU A 30 15.93 12.66 5.85
C LEU A 30 16.69 12.64 4.52
N ARG A 31 17.16 13.79 4.01
CA ARG A 31 17.73 13.95 2.65
C ARG A 31 18.87 12.99 2.28
N LYS A 32 19.58 12.46 3.26
CA LYS A 32 20.71 11.55 3.02
C LYS A 32 20.24 10.22 2.45
N ASP A 33 19.18 9.65 3.03
CA ASP A 33 18.75 8.29 2.78
C ASP A 33 17.38 8.22 2.04
N TYR A 34 16.61 9.31 2.03
CA TYR A 34 15.25 9.38 1.51
C TYR A 34 15.06 10.55 0.55
N GLN A 35 14.00 10.49 -0.23
CA GLN A 35 13.49 11.63 -0.98
C GLN A 35 12.39 12.29 -0.14
N GLU A 36 12.52 13.60 0.09
CA GLU A 36 11.57 14.31 0.94
C GLU A 36 10.59 15.16 0.13
N GLN A 37 9.34 15.16 0.53
CA GLN A 37 8.30 16.09 0.14
C GLN A 37 7.86 16.86 1.38
N LEU A 38 7.66 18.18 1.26
CA LEU A 38 7.32 19.03 2.39
C LEU A 38 5.98 19.72 2.17
N ALA A 39 5.11 19.66 3.16
CA ALA A 39 3.83 20.36 3.20
C ALA A 39 3.72 21.20 4.47
N ASN A 40 3.37 22.46 4.31
CA ASN A 40 3.18 23.43 5.41
C ASN A 40 1.73 23.49 5.91
N GLY A 41 0.95 22.42 5.72
CA GLY A 41 -0.44 22.32 6.16
C GLY A 41 -1.21 21.21 5.50
N GLY A 42 -2.41 20.94 6.03
CA GLY A 42 -3.19 19.76 5.69
C GLY A 42 -3.65 19.69 4.23
N GLU A 43 -4.13 20.81 3.65
CA GLU A 43 -4.57 20.80 2.24
C GLU A 43 -3.44 20.48 1.27
N ARG A 44 -2.25 21.02 1.52
CA ARG A 44 -1.07 20.72 0.70
C ARG A 44 -0.63 19.27 0.88
N ALA A 45 -0.72 18.74 2.09
CA ALA A 45 -0.42 17.34 2.38
C ALA A 45 -1.31 16.39 1.59
N LEU A 46 -2.63 16.62 1.58
CA LEU A 46 -3.58 15.80 0.82
C LEU A 46 -3.29 15.84 -0.69
N LYS A 47 -2.97 17.01 -1.24
CA LYS A 47 -2.60 17.13 -2.65
C LYS A 47 -1.33 16.34 -2.99
N LEU A 48 -0.28 16.49 -2.18
CA LEU A 48 0.99 15.78 -2.42
C LEU A 48 0.83 14.27 -2.25
N ALA A 49 0.05 13.81 -1.28
CA ALA A 49 -0.21 12.38 -1.07
C ALA A 49 -0.95 11.71 -2.24
N ALA A 50 -1.76 12.48 -2.98
CA ALA A 50 -2.48 11.98 -4.16
C ALA A 50 -1.69 12.09 -5.48
N MET A 51 -0.58 12.85 -5.52
CA MET A 51 0.26 13.02 -6.71
C MET A 51 1.24 11.85 -6.88
N GLN A 52 1.59 11.56 -8.15
CA GLN A 52 2.64 10.58 -8.45
C GLN A 52 4.02 11.25 -8.58
N PRO A 53 5.09 10.66 -8.04
CA PRO A 53 5.10 9.45 -7.20
C PRO A 53 4.50 9.70 -5.82
N GLN A 54 3.68 8.76 -5.36
CA GLN A 54 3.11 8.83 -4.02
C GLN A 54 4.18 8.67 -2.93
N PRO A 55 4.00 9.28 -1.75
CA PRO A 55 4.90 9.05 -0.63
C PRO A 55 4.76 7.61 -0.09
N ASP A 56 5.89 7.04 0.31
CA ASP A 56 5.93 5.72 0.96
C ASP A 56 5.60 5.80 2.45
N LEU A 57 5.70 6.99 3.05
CA LEU A 57 5.38 7.25 4.45
C LEU A 57 5.07 8.74 4.65
N ILE A 58 4.16 9.05 5.56
CA ILE A 58 3.80 10.41 5.94
C ILE A 58 4.14 10.63 7.41
N LEU A 59 4.95 11.66 7.69
CA LEU A 59 5.18 12.20 9.03
C LEU A 59 4.29 13.43 9.19
N LEU A 60 3.34 13.38 10.10
CA LEU A 60 2.23 14.34 10.15
C LEU A 60 2.12 15.00 11.53
N ASP A 61 2.34 16.30 11.58
CA ASP A 61 2.04 17.06 12.80
C ASP A 61 0.54 17.08 13.08
N ILE A 62 0.20 16.91 14.35
CA ILE A 62 -1.21 16.97 14.80
C ILE A 62 -1.67 18.41 14.90
N MET A 63 -0.84 19.29 15.45
CA MET A 63 -1.22 20.65 15.82
C MET A 63 -0.96 21.63 14.68
N MET A 64 -1.86 21.68 13.71
CA MET A 64 -1.78 22.60 12.58
C MET A 64 -3.02 23.51 12.52
N PRO A 65 -2.88 24.76 12.04
CA PRO A 65 -4.03 25.66 11.85
C PRO A 65 -4.91 25.18 10.67
N VAL A 66 -6.18 25.59 10.70
CA VAL A 66 -7.20 25.35 9.67
C VAL A 66 -7.60 23.87 9.58
N MET A 67 -6.65 22.94 9.42
CA MET A 67 -6.89 21.50 9.32
C MET A 67 -5.83 20.80 10.17
N ASP A 68 -6.25 20.18 11.26
CA ASP A 68 -5.38 19.41 12.13
C ASP A 68 -4.94 18.08 11.51
N GLY A 69 -3.91 17.47 12.11
CA GLY A 69 -3.37 16.21 11.61
C GLY A 69 -4.37 15.04 11.66
N TYR A 70 -5.30 15.06 12.62
CA TYR A 70 -6.33 14.01 12.71
C TYR A 70 -7.28 14.06 11.52
N GLU A 71 -7.72 15.25 11.10
CA GLU A 71 -8.57 15.41 9.93
C GLU A 71 -7.83 15.06 8.64
N VAL A 72 -6.55 15.42 8.51
CA VAL A 72 -5.72 14.97 7.39
C VAL A 72 -5.64 13.45 7.33
N CYS A 73 -5.32 12.80 8.45
CA CYS A 73 -5.24 11.34 8.53
C CYS A 73 -6.57 10.69 8.16
N ARG A 74 -7.68 11.17 8.70
CA ARG A 74 -9.03 10.67 8.40
C ARG A 74 -9.32 10.72 6.90
N ARG A 75 -9.00 11.83 6.22
CA ARG A 75 -9.20 11.99 4.77
C ARG A 75 -8.29 11.07 3.96
N LEU A 76 -7.02 10.95 4.34
CA LEU A 76 -6.08 10.02 3.69
C LEU A 76 -6.58 8.57 3.78
N LYS A 77 -7.10 8.16 4.95
CA LYS A 77 -7.59 6.79 5.17
C LYS A 77 -8.96 6.51 4.54
N ALA A 78 -9.75 7.54 4.27
CA ALA A 78 -11.03 7.42 3.57
C ALA A 78 -10.86 7.30 2.04
N ASP A 79 -9.77 7.76 1.47
CA ASP A 79 -9.50 7.71 0.02
C ASP A 79 -8.77 6.40 -0.35
N ALA A 80 -9.34 5.66 -1.29
CA ALA A 80 -8.78 4.40 -1.78
C ALA A 80 -7.36 4.55 -2.37
N ALA A 81 -7.02 5.71 -2.89
CA ALA A 81 -5.71 5.97 -3.47
C ALA A 81 -4.61 6.20 -2.42
N THR A 82 -4.96 6.68 -1.21
CA THR A 82 -4.00 7.09 -0.19
C THR A 82 -4.10 6.32 1.13
N ARG A 83 -5.16 5.53 1.33
CA ARG A 83 -5.43 4.82 2.59
C ARG A 83 -4.31 3.88 3.03
N ASP A 84 -3.58 3.32 2.07
CA ASP A 84 -2.52 2.34 2.34
C ASP A 84 -1.17 2.99 2.67
N ILE A 85 -1.05 4.31 2.53
CA ILE A 85 0.16 5.03 2.92
C ILE A 85 0.24 5.07 4.45
N PRO A 86 1.31 4.57 5.08
CA PRO A 86 1.48 4.64 6.52
C PRO A 86 1.62 6.09 6.99
N VAL A 87 0.88 6.45 8.05
CA VAL A 87 0.91 7.77 8.69
C VAL A 87 1.48 7.61 10.08
N VAL A 88 2.53 8.38 10.40
CA VAL A 88 3.13 8.48 11.73
C VAL A 88 2.89 9.90 12.24
N PHE A 89 2.23 10.02 13.38
CA PHE A 89 1.99 11.34 13.96
C PHE A 89 3.23 11.91 14.67
N LEU A 90 3.40 13.23 14.54
CA LEU A 90 4.32 14.03 15.35
C LEU A 90 3.46 14.76 16.38
N THR A 91 3.66 14.52 17.67
CA THR A 91 2.81 15.05 18.74
C THR A 91 3.61 15.76 19.83
N ALA A 92 3.11 16.89 20.31
CA ALA A 92 3.68 17.58 21.48
C ALA A 92 3.25 16.94 22.81
N LYS A 93 2.22 16.09 22.82
CA LYS A 93 1.67 15.46 24.02
C LYS A 93 1.79 13.94 23.93
N ALA A 94 2.31 13.35 25.00
CA ALA A 94 2.24 11.92 25.25
C ALA A 94 0.98 11.60 26.10
N ASP A 95 -0.19 12.08 25.66
CA ASP A 95 -1.44 11.77 26.36
C ASP A 95 -2.00 10.48 25.77
N VAL A 96 -2.29 9.50 26.61
CA VAL A 96 -2.74 8.17 26.21
C VAL A 96 -4.02 8.24 25.38
N GLU A 97 -4.88 9.22 25.62
CA GLU A 97 -6.11 9.42 24.85
C GLU A 97 -5.84 9.92 23.42
N ASP A 98 -4.86 10.81 23.24
CA ASP A 98 -4.46 11.32 21.92
C ASP A 98 -3.77 10.23 21.09
N GLU A 99 -2.94 9.39 21.70
CA GLU A 99 -2.32 8.22 21.05
C GLU A 99 -3.37 7.21 20.58
N LYS A 100 -4.31 6.86 21.45
CA LYS A 100 -5.41 5.95 21.14
C LYS A 100 -6.25 6.48 19.97
N ARG A 101 -6.62 7.76 20.02
CA ARG A 101 -7.36 8.41 18.93
C ARG A 101 -6.64 8.36 17.60
N GLY A 102 -5.33 8.60 17.59
CA GLY A 102 -4.51 8.53 16.37
C GLY A 102 -4.50 7.13 15.75
N LEU A 103 -4.32 6.09 16.55
CA LEU A 103 -4.33 4.71 16.11
C LEU A 103 -5.73 4.27 15.62
N GLU A 104 -6.80 4.69 16.28
CA GLU A 104 -8.19 4.44 15.84
C GLU A 104 -8.50 5.07 14.47
N LEU A 105 -7.86 6.18 14.13
CA LEU A 105 -7.96 6.82 12.81
C LEU A 105 -7.13 6.12 11.71
N GLY A 106 -6.38 5.08 12.07
CA GLY A 106 -5.58 4.30 11.14
C GLY A 106 -4.13 4.77 10.97
N ALA A 107 -3.62 5.63 11.85
CA ALA A 107 -2.19 5.87 11.93
C ALA A 107 -1.46 4.61 12.42
N VAL A 108 -0.22 4.43 11.98
CA VAL A 108 0.58 3.24 12.33
C VAL A 108 1.47 3.45 13.53
N ASP A 109 1.74 4.72 13.90
CA ASP A 109 2.64 5.06 15.00
C ASP A 109 2.56 6.56 15.34
N TYR A 110 3.27 6.95 16.41
CA TYR A 110 3.45 8.35 16.82
C TYR A 110 4.87 8.60 17.32
N ILE A 111 5.34 9.83 17.21
CA ILE A 111 6.64 10.31 17.70
C ILE A 111 6.40 11.57 18.51
N THR A 112 6.85 11.58 19.75
CA THR A 112 6.72 12.73 20.62
C THR A 112 7.74 13.82 20.32
N LYS A 113 7.32 15.08 20.33
CA LYS A 113 8.18 16.25 20.31
C LYS A 113 8.73 16.52 21.74
N PRO A 114 10.01 16.94 21.94
CA PRO A 114 10.95 17.33 20.91
C PRO A 114 11.48 16.15 20.09
N ILE A 115 11.63 16.37 18.78
CA ILE A 115 12.02 15.33 17.82
C ILE A 115 13.44 14.86 18.11
N SER A 116 13.59 13.56 18.38
CA SER A 116 14.88 12.90 18.50
C SER A 116 15.28 12.27 17.16
N PRO A 117 16.35 12.75 16.48
CA PRO A 117 16.75 12.23 15.18
C PRO A 117 16.92 10.70 15.11
N PRO A 118 17.58 10.02 16.07
CA PRO A 118 17.70 8.57 16.03
C PRO A 118 16.34 7.84 16.12
N VAL A 119 15.39 8.41 16.87
CA VAL A 119 14.05 7.81 17.03
C VAL A 119 13.26 7.93 15.72
N VAL A 120 13.28 9.11 15.08
CA VAL A 120 12.61 9.32 13.79
C VAL A 120 13.16 8.37 12.74
N LEU A 121 14.49 8.30 12.56
CA LEU A 121 15.11 7.45 11.58
C LEU A 121 14.81 5.96 11.80
N ALA A 122 14.81 5.51 13.07
CA ALA A 122 14.47 4.14 13.41
C ALA A 122 13.01 3.81 13.05
N ARG A 123 12.05 4.68 13.41
CA ARG A 123 10.62 4.51 13.12
C ARG A 123 10.34 4.53 11.63
N VAL A 124 10.89 5.52 10.92
CA VAL A 124 10.79 5.61 9.46
C VAL A 124 11.27 4.30 8.80
N LYS A 125 12.44 3.81 9.18
CA LYS A 125 13.00 2.55 8.63
C LYS A 125 12.08 1.36 8.88
N ILE A 126 11.52 1.24 10.09
CA ILE A 126 10.62 0.13 10.44
C ILE A 126 9.35 0.19 9.59
N HIS A 127 8.69 1.34 9.51
CA HIS A 127 7.42 1.46 8.79
C HIS A 127 7.59 1.36 7.28
N LEU A 128 8.69 1.84 6.70
CA LEU A 128 9.00 1.60 5.30
C LEU A 128 9.24 0.12 5.00
N ALA A 129 9.93 -0.60 5.88
CA ALA A 129 10.11 -2.04 5.72
C ALA A 129 8.77 -2.79 5.80
N LEU A 130 7.90 -2.44 6.75
CA LEU A 130 6.55 -3.02 6.87
C LEU A 130 5.70 -2.74 5.63
N LYS A 131 5.73 -1.51 5.10
CA LYS A 131 5.04 -1.16 3.86
C LYS A 131 5.54 -1.98 2.69
N ALA A 132 6.85 -2.06 2.48
CA ALA A 132 7.43 -2.83 1.39
C ALA A 132 7.04 -4.33 1.46
N HIS A 133 6.97 -4.90 2.67
CA HIS A 133 6.48 -6.26 2.86
C HIS A 133 4.99 -6.40 2.54
N ALA A 134 4.16 -5.44 2.95
CA ALA A 134 2.72 -5.46 2.65
C ALA A 134 2.47 -5.35 1.15
N ASP A 135 3.17 -4.45 0.46
CA ASP A 135 3.07 -4.27 -0.99
C ASP A 135 3.51 -5.54 -1.73
N PHE A 136 4.64 -6.16 -1.34
CA PHE A 136 5.09 -7.42 -1.91
C PHE A 136 4.08 -8.57 -1.75
N LEU A 137 3.45 -8.69 -0.57
CA LEU A 137 2.43 -9.71 -0.32
C LEU A 137 1.17 -9.47 -1.15
N ARG A 138 0.77 -8.21 -1.33
CA ARG A 138 -0.37 -7.82 -2.17
C ARG A 138 -0.12 -8.20 -3.63
N ASP A 139 1.00 -7.77 -4.20
CA ASP A 139 1.38 -8.07 -5.58
C ASP A 139 1.43 -9.58 -5.83
N LYS A 140 1.95 -10.34 -4.85
CA LYS A 140 2.00 -11.80 -4.93
C LYS A 140 0.60 -12.43 -4.87
N SER A 141 -0.30 -11.90 -4.04
CA SER A 141 -1.69 -12.36 -3.96
C SER A 141 -2.42 -12.13 -5.29
N ASP A 142 -2.32 -10.93 -5.84
CA ASP A 142 -2.93 -10.55 -7.10
C ASP A 142 -2.43 -11.43 -8.26
N PHE A 143 -1.12 -11.71 -8.29
CA PHE A 143 -0.53 -12.62 -9.27
C PHE A 143 -1.09 -14.05 -9.13
N LEU A 144 -1.16 -14.57 -7.90
CA LEU A 144 -1.69 -15.93 -7.67
C LEU A 144 -3.17 -16.03 -8.01
N GLU A 145 -3.98 -15.03 -7.69
CA GLU A 145 -5.40 -14.99 -8.04
C GLU A 145 -5.60 -15.00 -9.57
N ALA A 146 -4.81 -14.22 -10.29
CA ALA A 146 -4.83 -14.21 -11.74
C ALA A 146 -4.44 -15.59 -12.35
N GLU A 147 -3.40 -16.24 -11.79
CA GLU A 147 -2.97 -17.57 -12.24
C GLU A 147 -4.02 -18.64 -11.94
N VAL A 148 -4.62 -18.62 -10.74
CA VAL A 148 -5.72 -19.54 -10.37
C VAL A 148 -6.91 -19.35 -11.31
N SER A 149 -7.31 -18.11 -11.58
CA SER A 149 -8.41 -17.81 -12.49
C SER A 149 -8.12 -18.32 -13.92
N LYS A 150 -6.89 -18.17 -14.39
CA LYS A 150 -6.45 -18.69 -15.69
C LYS A 150 -6.52 -20.22 -15.71
N ARG A 151 -5.96 -20.91 -14.74
CA ARG A 151 -5.96 -22.37 -14.64
C ARG A 151 -7.36 -22.94 -14.54
N THR A 152 -8.23 -22.30 -13.77
CA THR A 152 -9.63 -22.72 -13.65
C THR A 152 -10.33 -22.69 -15.01
N ARG A 153 -10.13 -21.62 -15.78
CA ARG A 153 -10.72 -21.52 -17.13
C ARG A 153 -10.17 -22.60 -18.09
N GLU A 154 -8.88 -22.90 -18.03
CA GLU A 154 -8.27 -23.96 -18.82
C GLU A 154 -8.87 -25.34 -18.49
N VAL A 155 -9.05 -25.64 -17.20
CA VAL A 155 -9.65 -26.92 -16.74
C VAL A 155 -11.11 -27.03 -17.21
N LEU A 156 -11.90 -25.97 -17.05
CA LEU A 156 -13.30 -25.97 -17.51
C LEU A 156 -13.40 -26.19 -19.01
N ALA A 157 -12.55 -25.53 -19.80
CA ALA A 157 -12.52 -25.74 -21.26
C ALA A 157 -12.18 -27.21 -21.64
N ILE A 158 -11.24 -27.84 -20.95
CA ILE A 158 -10.91 -29.25 -21.16
C ILE A 158 -12.09 -30.16 -20.78
N GLN A 159 -12.78 -29.86 -19.65
CA GLN A 159 -13.97 -30.63 -19.25
C GLN A 159 -15.07 -30.53 -20.29
N ASP A 160 -15.36 -29.35 -20.84
CA ASP A 160 -16.38 -29.15 -21.85
C ASP A 160 -16.07 -29.96 -23.11
N VAL A 161 -14.81 -29.92 -23.58
CA VAL A 161 -14.38 -30.72 -24.75
C VAL A 161 -14.49 -32.22 -24.46
N THR A 162 -14.15 -32.66 -23.26
CA THR A 162 -14.22 -34.08 -22.87
C THR A 162 -15.66 -34.57 -22.83
N ILE A 163 -16.57 -33.77 -22.25
CA ILE A 163 -18.01 -34.11 -22.22
C ILE A 163 -18.59 -34.19 -23.62
N LEU A 164 -18.26 -33.25 -24.50
CA LEU A 164 -18.71 -33.25 -25.89
C LEU A 164 -18.20 -34.48 -26.64
N ALA A 165 -16.91 -34.82 -26.48
CA ALA A 165 -16.33 -36.00 -27.09
C ALA A 165 -17.01 -37.32 -26.62
N MET A 166 -17.29 -37.42 -25.31
CA MET A 166 -18.00 -38.57 -24.75
C MET A 166 -19.43 -38.68 -25.27
N ALA A 167 -20.17 -37.56 -25.38
CA ALA A 167 -21.52 -37.51 -25.93
C ALA A 167 -21.54 -37.97 -27.37
N THR A 168 -20.61 -37.48 -28.22
CA THR A 168 -20.49 -37.88 -29.63
C THR A 168 -20.18 -39.37 -29.78
N LEU A 169 -19.30 -39.93 -28.93
CA LEU A 169 -18.98 -41.35 -28.94
C LEU A 169 -20.16 -42.22 -28.49
N ALA A 170 -21.00 -41.77 -27.57
CA ALA A 170 -22.19 -42.46 -27.15
C ALA A 170 -23.23 -42.51 -28.29
N GLU A 171 -23.46 -41.40 -28.99
CA GLU A 171 -24.38 -41.33 -30.13
C GLU A 171 -23.96 -42.24 -31.30
N THR A 172 -22.65 -42.30 -31.63
CA THR A 172 -22.15 -43.17 -32.67
C THR A 172 -22.33 -44.65 -32.32
N ARG A 173 -22.21 -45.03 -31.06
CA ARG A 173 -22.37 -46.42 -30.62
C ARG A 173 -23.83 -46.87 -30.66
N ASP A 174 -24.78 -45.98 -30.37
CA ASP A 174 -26.22 -46.28 -30.45
C ASP A 174 -26.69 -46.48 -31.93
N LEU A 175 -26.11 -45.71 -32.87
CA LEU A 175 -26.39 -45.84 -34.28
C LEU A 175 -25.89 -47.21 -34.86
N ASP A 176 -24.74 -47.70 -34.40
CA ASP A 176 -24.23 -49.03 -34.80
C ASP A 176 -25.07 -50.19 -34.27
N THR A 177 -25.56 -50.05 -33.01
CA THR A 177 -26.43 -51.06 -32.37
C THR A 177 -27.81 -51.13 -33.06
N GLY A 178 -28.36 -49.98 -33.47
CA GLY A 178 -29.63 -49.90 -34.21
C GLY A 178 -29.59 -50.51 -35.57
N ASN A 179 -28.45 -50.54 -36.28
CA ASN A 179 -28.28 -51.14 -37.56
C ASN A 179 -28.13 -52.73 -37.56
N HIS A 180 -27.69 -53.27 -36.41
CA HIS A 180 -27.59 -54.70 -36.19
C HIS A 180 -28.91 -55.41 -35.90
N ILE A 181 -29.94 -54.67 -35.51
CA ILE A 181 -31.26 -55.20 -35.11
C ILE A 181 -32.22 -55.30 -36.36
N ARG A 182 -31.83 -54.74 -37.54
CA ARG A 182 -32.61 -54.71 -38.76
C ARG A 182 -32.16 -55.72 -39.85
N ARG A 183 -31.39 -56.72 -39.48
CA ARG A 183 -31.08 -57.87 -40.42
C ARG A 183 -31.66 -59.14 -39.92
#